data_89e8f6c91c3a15a3644aa4f6b8bb63d8
#
_entry.id   89e8f6c91c3a15a3644aa4f6b8bb63d8
#
_cell.length_a   1.000
_cell.length_b   1.000
_cell.length_c   1.000
_cell.angle_alpha   90.00
_cell.angle_beta   90.00
_cell.angle_gamma   90.00
#
_symmetry.space_group_name_H-M   'P 1'
#
loop_
_entity.id
_entity.type
_entity.pdbx_description
1 polymer ?
#
loop_
_entity_poly.entity_id
_entity_poly.type
_entity_poly.pdbx_seq_one_letter_code
_entity_poly.pdbx_strand_id
1 'polypeptide(L)'
;MDYVWYLFRFDGRINRARYWQAALIIICWMIFLGLLLLGVAYLLGATMPKSFNFGPSRIFNIIDPESWQSLSSANPTALFIQIVETPLFLWVYLATSIKRLHDRDKSGWWIVPFCVLPSLVRQFDDRLGDSDAVILLSLIAFVFTVWGFVEMYCLKGTKGTNRFGTDPLAPPDLRPGWAQQTELEFVPHRAGPSAGAHVKPGHA
;
A
#
# COMPACT_ATOMS: atom_id res chain seq x y z
N MET A 1 7.54 6.04 17.21
CA MET A 1 7.08 5.45 15.95
C MET A 1 6.78 6.59 15.00
N ASP A 2 7.38 6.62 13.82
CA ASP A 2 7.10 7.66 12.83
C ASP A 2 5.82 7.27 12.06
N TYR A 3 4.70 7.92 12.43
CA TYR A 3 3.39 7.67 11.80
C TYR A 3 3.33 8.19 10.37
N VAL A 4 4.11 9.22 10.03
CA VAL A 4 4.17 9.76 8.67
C VAL A 4 4.79 8.72 7.74
N TRP A 5 5.94 8.15 8.12
CA TRP A 5 6.52 7.03 7.38
C TRP A 5 5.55 5.84 7.33
N TYR A 6 4.93 5.52 8.45
CA TYR A 6 4.09 4.34 8.56
C TYR A 6 2.85 4.39 7.65
N LEU A 7 2.19 5.54 7.55
CA LEU A 7 0.93 5.67 6.81
C LEU A 7 1.09 6.25 5.39
N PHE A 8 2.13 7.06 5.14
CA PHE A 8 2.18 7.85 3.91
C PHE A 8 3.35 7.51 2.98
N ARG A 9 4.42 6.91 3.46
CA ARG A 9 5.56 6.56 2.62
C ARG A 9 5.44 5.15 2.07
N PHE A 10 6.04 4.92 0.89
CA PHE A 10 5.98 3.65 0.16
C PHE A 10 7.21 2.76 0.39
N ASP A 11 8.27 3.31 0.95
CA ASP A 11 9.54 2.64 1.20
C ASP A 11 9.52 1.77 2.46
N GLY A 12 10.33 0.73 2.45
CA GLY A 12 10.50 -0.17 3.58
C GLY A 12 9.51 -1.33 3.62
N ARG A 13 9.42 -1.95 4.79
CA ARG A 13 8.63 -3.17 5.04
C ARG A 13 7.80 -3.03 6.31
N ILE A 14 6.60 -3.61 6.31
CA ILE A 14 5.76 -3.74 7.51
C ILE A 14 5.31 -5.18 7.70
N ASN A 15 5.36 -5.68 8.93
CA ASN A 15 4.87 -7.01 9.26
C ASN A 15 3.32 -7.06 9.22
N ARG A 16 2.76 -8.28 9.24
CA ARG A 16 1.31 -8.46 9.17
C ARG A 16 0.54 -7.80 10.34
N ALA A 17 1.12 -7.77 11.53
CA ALA A 17 0.46 -7.15 12.69
C ALA A 17 0.31 -5.64 12.51
N ARG A 18 1.34 -4.96 12.02
CA ARG A 18 1.27 -3.53 11.65
C ARG A 18 0.31 -3.30 10.48
N TYR A 19 0.25 -4.21 9.51
CA TYR A 19 -0.71 -4.09 8.42
C TYR A 19 -2.16 -4.19 8.91
N TRP A 20 -2.47 -5.13 9.81
CA TRP A 20 -3.76 -5.18 10.50
C TRP A 20 -4.05 -3.92 11.31
N GLN A 21 -3.06 -3.40 12.01
CA GLN A 21 -3.19 -2.14 12.76
C GLN A 21 -3.51 -0.97 11.82
N ALA A 22 -2.86 -0.87 10.65
CA ALA A 22 -3.18 0.15 9.65
C ALA A 22 -4.63 0.03 9.17
N ALA A 23 -5.08 -1.18 8.86
CA ALA A 23 -6.47 -1.43 8.46
C ALA A 23 -7.46 -0.99 9.55
N LEU A 24 -7.19 -1.30 10.81
CA LEU A 24 -8.02 -0.86 11.93
C LEU A 24 -8.03 0.67 12.08
N ILE A 25 -6.88 1.32 11.96
CA ILE A 25 -6.78 2.80 12.00
C ILE A 25 -7.64 3.41 10.90
N ILE A 26 -7.55 2.91 9.67
CA ILE A 26 -8.34 3.37 8.53
C ILE A 26 -9.84 3.19 8.83
N ILE A 27 -10.26 2.01 9.27
CA ILE A 27 -11.67 1.71 9.57
C ILE A 27 -12.20 2.63 10.69
N CYS A 28 -11.47 2.76 11.80
CA CYS A 28 -11.86 3.62 12.91
C CYS A 28 -11.98 5.08 12.47
N TRP A 29 -11.03 5.56 11.66
CA TRP A 29 -11.05 6.93 11.15
C TRP A 29 -12.20 7.16 10.18
N MET A 30 -12.50 6.21 9.31
CA MET A 30 -13.67 6.27 8.40
C MET A 30 -14.98 6.32 9.18
N ILE A 31 -15.12 5.48 10.21
CA ILE A 31 -16.31 5.49 11.08
C ILE A 31 -16.44 6.83 11.80
N PHE A 32 -15.33 7.34 12.37
CA PHE A 32 -15.30 8.64 13.06
C PHE A 32 -15.73 9.78 12.13
N LEU A 33 -15.13 9.88 10.95
CA LEU A 33 -15.51 10.91 9.97
C LEU A 33 -16.95 10.76 9.49
N GLY A 34 -17.41 9.54 9.24
CA GLY A 34 -18.79 9.27 8.87
C GLY A 34 -19.79 9.76 9.93
N LEU A 35 -19.52 9.47 11.20
CA LEU A 35 -20.35 9.94 12.33
C LEU A 35 -20.27 11.45 12.50
N LEU A 36 -19.09 12.04 12.34
CA LEU A 36 -18.89 13.49 12.40
C LEU A 36 -19.72 14.20 11.32
N LEU A 37 -19.62 13.73 10.08
CA LEU A 37 -20.37 14.30 8.94
C LEU A 37 -21.88 14.14 9.10
N LEU A 38 -22.34 12.99 9.62
CA LEU A 38 -23.75 12.78 9.98
C LEU A 38 -24.21 13.76 11.04
N GLY A 39 -23.41 13.97 12.08
CA GLY A 39 -23.72 14.94 13.14
C GLY A 39 -23.80 16.36 12.61
N VAL A 40 -22.86 16.78 11.77
CA VAL A 40 -22.88 18.10 11.12
C VAL A 40 -24.09 18.24 10.21
N ALA A 41 -24.39 17.25 9.38
CA ALA A 41 -25.56 17.27 8.50
C ALA A 41 -26.87 17.39 9.30
N TYR A 42 -26.98 16.67 10.41
CA TYR A 42 -28.13 16.76 11.31
C TYR A 42 -28.31 18.18 11.90
N LEU A 43 -27.21 18.77 12.39
CA LEU A 43 -27.22 20.12 12.96
C LEU A 43 -27.58 21.21 11.93
N LEU A 44 -27.21 21.01 10.67
CA LEU A 44 -27.51 21.92 9.57
C LEU A 44 -28.88 21.67 8.95
N GLY A 45 -29.68 20.72 9.47
CA GLY A 45 -31.00 20.37 8.91
C GLY A 45 -30.95 19.76 7.51
N ALA A 46 -29.80 19.21 7.12
CA ALA A 46 -29.62 18.57 5.83
C ALA A 46 -30.33 17.19 5.78
N THR A 47 -30.82 16.83 4.60
CA THR A 47 -31.39 15.49 4.39
C THR A 47 -30.32 14.42 4.56
N MET A 48 -30.62 13.43 5.41
CA MET A 48 -29.69 12.31 5.65
C MET A 48 -29.49 11.50 4.37
N PRO A 49 -28.25 11.18 3.99
CA PRO A 49 -27.99 10.29 2.88
C PRO A 49 -28.55 8.90 3.17
N LYS A 50 -29.26 8.31 2.20
CA LYS A 50 -29.90 7.00 2.33
C LYS A 50 -28.92 5.83 2.43
N SER A 51 -27.68 6.04 1.96
CA SER A 51 -26.61 5.03 2.02
C SER A 51 -25.24 5.68 2.01
N PHE A 52 -24.32 5.09 2.77
CA PHE A 52 -22.89 5.40 2.71
C PHE A 52 -22.16 4.20 2.09
N ASN A 53 -21.60 4.39 0.92
CA ASN A 53 -20.74 3.39 0.30
C ASN A 53 -19.27 3.80 0.49
N PHE A 54 -18.55 3.04 1.27
CA PHE A 54 -17.10 3.19 1.41
C PHE A 54 -16.41 2.03 0.69
N GLY A 55 -15.43 2.32 -0.14
CA GLY A 55 -14.63 1.26 -0.75
C GLY A 55 -13.70 1.74 -1.86
N PRO A 56 -12.67 0.93 -2.20
CA PRO A 56 -11.71 1.24 -3.27
C PRO A 56 -12.37 1.42 -4.64
N SER A 57 -13.52 0.78 -4.88
CA SER A 57 -14.27 0.90 -6.13
C SER A 57 -14.73 2.33 -6.43
N ARG A 58 -14.93 3.17 -5.40
CA ARG A 58 -15.30 4.60 -5.59
C ARG A 58 -14.27 5.43 -6.32
N ILE A 59 -13.01 5.00 -6.30
CA ILE A 59 -11.92 5.68 -7.02
C ILE A 59 -12.20 5.64 -8.52
N PHE A 60 -12.76 4.53 -8.99
CA PHE A 60 -13.09 4.34 -10.39
C PHE A 60 -14.35 5.10 -10.83
N ASN A 61 -15.14 5.64 -9.89
CA ASN A 61 -16.22 6.57 -10.21
C ASN A 61 -15.70 7.85 -10.89
N ILE A 62 -14.43 8.20 -10.70
CA ILE A 62 -13.79 9.32 -11.40
C ILE A 62 -13.70 9.05 -12.90
N ILE A 63 -13.60 7.79 -13.31
CA ILE A 63 -13.51 7.38 -14.71
C ILE A 63 -14.90 7.24 -15.35
N ASP A 64 -15.95 7.20 -14.54
CA ASP A 64 -17.34 7.02 -14.99
C ASP A 64 -18.03 8.35 -15.28
N PRO A 65 -18.39 8.66 -16.55
CA PRO A 65 -19.06 9.90 -16.94
C PRO A 65 -20.40 10.12 -16.24
N GLU A 66 -21.15 9.07 -15.91
CA GLU A 66 -22.43 9.17 -15.20
C GLU A 66 -22.24 9.64 -13.75
N SER A 67 -21.11 9.29 -13.13
CA SER A 67 -20.73 9.78 -11.81
C SER A 67 -20.52 11.29 -11.78
N TRP A 68 -20.11 11.92 -12.89
CA TRP A 68 -19.90 13.37 -12.98
C TRP A 68 -21.22 14.14 -12.96
N GLN A 69 -22.27 13.58 -13.53
CA GLN A 69 -23.62 14.18 -13.46
C GLN A 69 -24.18 14.15 -12.04
N SER A 70 -23.91 13.07 -11.31
CA SER A 70 -24.31 12.96 -9.89
C SER A 70 -23.51 13.90 -8.98
N LEU A 71 -22.27 14.26 -9.35
CA LEU A 71 -21.46 15.24 -8.61
C LEU A 71 -22.03 16.66 -8.69
N SER A 72 -22.57 17.07 -9.84
CA SER A 72 -23.16 18.41 -10.01
C SER A 72 -24.40 18.64 -9.16
N SER A 73 -25.09 17.59 -8.77
CA SER A 73 -26.27 17.59 -7.88
C SER A 73 -25.96 17.14 -6.45
N ALA A 74 -24.71 16.81 -6.14
CA ALA A 74 -24.31 16.31 -4.84
C ALA A 74 -24.31 17.44 -3.79
N ASN A 75 -24.71 17.09 -2.56
CA ASN A 75 -24.57 18.03 -1.46
C ASN A 75 -23.08 18.24 -1.10
N PRO A 76 -22.70 19.38 -0.49
CA PRO A 76 -21.31 19.70 -0.16
C PRO A 76 -20.59 18.62 0.67
N THR A 77 -21.32 17.90 1.52
CA THR A 77 -20.78 16.79 2.33
C THR A 77 -20.33 15.62 1.47
N ALA A 78 -21.15 15.24 0.48
CA ALA A 78 -20.79 14.16 -0.45
C ALA A 78 -19.58 14.54 -1.31
N LEU A 79 -19.49 15.80 -1.75
CA LEU A 79 -18.34 16.32 -2.50
C LEU A 79 -17.06 16.29 -1.65
N PHE A 80 -17.13 16.70 -0.38
CA PHE A 80 -15.98 16.65 0.53
C PHE A 80 -15.45 15.22 0.69
N ILE A 81 -16.35 14.26 0.96
CA ILE A 81 -15.97 12.84 1.07
C ILE A 81 -15.27 12.36 -0.20
N GLN A 82 -15.82 12.69 -1.36
CA GLN A 82 -15.31 12.17 -2.62
C GLN A 82 -13.99 12.81 -3.04
N ILE A 83 -13.80 14.10 -2.81
CA ILE A 83 -12.61 14.84 -3.29
C ILE A 83 -11.46 14.76 -2.29
N VAL A 84 -11.74 14.72 -0.99
CA VAL A 84 -10.71 14.80 0.05
C VAL A 84 -10.48 13.45 0.71
N GLU A 85 -11.53 12.83 1.22
CA GLU A 85 -11.44 11.62 2.03
C GLU A 85 -11.00 10.42 1.20
N THR A 86 -11.62 10.22 0.04
CA THR A 86 -11.32 9.05 -0.82
C THR A 86 -9.86 8.99 -1.28
N PRO A 87 -9.26 10.07 -1.84
CA PRO A 87 -7.84 10.05 -2.22
C PRO A 87 -6.89 9.87 -1.04
N LEU A 88 -7.21 10.45 0.13
CA LEU A 88 -6.40 10.31 1.33
C LEU A 88 -6.34 8.85 1.80
N PHE A 89 -7.51 8.21 1.93
CA PHE A 89 -7.57 6.81 2.34
C PHE A 89 -6.97 5.86 1.32
N LEU A 90 -7.17 6.15 0.03
CA LEU A 90 -6.49 5.42 -1.03
C LEU A 90 -4.98 5.48 -0.89
N TRP A 91 -4.43 6.68 -0.66
CA TRP A 91 -2.99 6.86 -0.49
C TRP A 91 -2.45 6.03 0.67
N VAL A 92 -3.10 6.12 1.84
CA VAL A 92 -2.72 5.35 3.03
C VAL A 92 -2.83 3.84 2.78
N TYR A 93 -3.92 3.42 2.13
CA TYR A 93 -4.12 2.02 1.76
C TYR A 93 -3.02 1.51 0.82
N LEU A 94 -2.70 2.27 -0.24
CA LEU A 94 -1.64 1.92 -1.18
C LEU A 94 -0.27 1.87 -0.50
N ALA A 95 0.06 2.89 0.31
CA ALA A 95 1.34 2.98 1.00
C ALA A 95 1.57 1.80 1.96
N THR A 96 0.55 1.43 2.72
CA THR A 96 0.63 0.31 3.65
C THR A 96 0.63 -1.04 2.93
N SER A 97 -0.18 -1.20 1.88
CA SER A 97 -0.25 -2.43 1.08
C SER A 97 1.05 -2.71 0.32
N ILE A 98 1.66 -1.67 -0.28
CA ILE A 98 2.95 -1.80 -0.97
C ILE A 98 4.05 -2.23 0.01
N LYS A 99 4.16 -1.61 1.18
CA LYS A 99 5.12 -2.03 2.22
C LYS A 99 4.87 -3.46 2.71
N ARG A 100 3.61 -3.87 2.73
CA ARG A 100 3.27 -5.25 3.07
C ARG A 100 3.69 -6.23 1.97
N LEU A 101 3.54 -5.88 0.69
CA LEU A 101 4.04 -6.67 -0.43
C LEU A 101 5.59 -6.74 -0.41
N HIS A 102 6.25 -5.64 -0.07
CA HIS A 102 7.70 -5.61 0.14
C HIS A 102 8.15 -6.57 1.26
N ASP A 103 7.37 -6.71 2.33
CA ASP A 103 7.63 -7.68 3.39
C ASP A 103 7.52 -9.13 2.93
N ARG A 104 6.77 -9.39 1.85
CA ARG A 104 6.66 -10.66 1.14
C ARG A 104 7.67 -10.82 -0.01
N ASP A 105 8.65 -9.91 -0.10
CA ASP A 105 9.61 -9.81 -1.22
C ASP A 105 8.95 -9.67 -2.59
N LYS A 106 7.74 -9.11 -2.63
CA LYS A 106 6.99 -8.83 -3.85
C LYS A 106 7.06 -7.35 -4.21
N SER A 107 7.12 -7.06 -5.51
CA SER A 107 7.02 -5.69 -6.01
C SER A 107 5.65 -5.09 -5.67
N GLY A 108 5.60 -3.76 -5.45
CA GLY A 108 4.35 -3.03 -5.26
C GLY A 108 3.35 -3.16 -6.40
N TRP A 109 3.79 -3.52 -7.61
CA TRP A 109 2.92 -3.78 -8.76
C TRP A 109 1.91 -4.92 -8.55
N TRP A 110 2.14 -5.81 -7.60
CA TRP A 110 1.17 -6.84 -7.23
C TRP A 110 -0.14 -6.28 -6.66
N ILE A 111 -0.18 -4.99 -6.31
CA ILE A 111 -1.43 -4.32 -5.93
C ILE A 111 -2.43 -4.29 -7.10
N VAL A 112 -1.95 -4.27 -8.35
CA VAL A 112 -2.80 -4.22 -9.54
C VAL A 112 -3.67 -5.47 -9.65
N PRO A 113 -3.14 -6.71 -9.72
CA PRO A 113 -3.99 -7.90 -9.78
C PRO A 113 -4.78 -8.14 -8.48
N PHE A 114 -4.25 -7.75 -7.31
CA PHE A 114 -4.91 -8.01 -6.03
C PHE A 114 -6.05 -7.05 -5.69
N CYS A 115 -5.96 -5.79 -6.13
CA CYS A 115 -6.90 -4.75 -5.74
C CYS A 115 -7.51 -4.01 -6.93
N VAL A 116 -6.69 -3.57 -7.91
CA VAL A 116 -7.18 -2.74 -9.01
C VAL A 116 -8.09 -3.55 -9.94
N LEU A 117 -7.62 -4.71 -10.42
CA LEU A 117 -8.39 -5.56 -11.33
C LEU A 117 -9.73 -6.01 -10.73
N PRO A 118 -9.81 -6.56 -9.52
CA PRO A 118 -11.10 -6.92 -8.92
C PRO A 118 -12.04 -5.72 -8.72
N SER A 119 -11.48 -4.56 -8.37
CA SER A 119 -12.28 -3.35 -8.18
C SER A 119 -12.84 -2.81 -9.49
N LEU A 120 -12.07 -2.89 -10.58
CA LEU A 120 -12.54 -2.54 -11.92
C LEU A 120 -13.65 -3.48 -12.40
N VAL A 121 -13.45 -4.79 -12.29
CA VAL A 121 -14.47 -5.76 -12.67
C VAL A 121 -15.77 -5.48 -11.93
N ARG A 122 -15.71 -5.28 -10.61
CA ARG A 122 -16.87 -4.96 -9.80
C ARG A 122 -17.54 -3.63 -10.17
N GLN A 123 -16.75 -2.61 -10.56
CA GLN A 123 -17.29 -1.30 -10.94
C GLN A 123 -18.07 -1.34 -12.25
N PHE A 124 -17.63 -2.17 -13.19
CA PHE A 124 -18.23 -2.27 -14.52
C PHE A 124 -19.11 -3.50 -14.71
N ASP A 125 -19.40 -4.25 -13.66
CA ASP A 125 -20.18 -5.48 -13.68
C ASP A 125 -21.54 -5.27 -14.36
N ASP A 126 -22.29 -4.22 -13.98
CA ASP A 126 -23.58 -3.86 -14.55
C ASP A 126 -23.52 -3.52 -16.07
N ARG A 127 -22.34 -3.13 -16.58
CA ARG A 127 -22.14 -2.73 -17.98
C ARG A 127 -21.60 -3.85 -18.85
N LEU A 128 -20.98 -4.83 -18.25
CA LEU A 128 -20.36 -5.94 -18.98
C LEU A 128 -21.40 -6.97 -19.48
N GLY A 129 -22.61 -6.93 -18.91
CA GLY A 129 -23.71 -7.83 -19.28
C GLY A 129 -23.46 -9.29 -18.85
N ASP A 130 -24.44 -10.13 -19.11
CA ASP A 130 -24.42 -11.56 -18.73
C ASP A 130 -23.81 -12.41 -19.86
N SER A 131 -22.50 -12.47 -19.93
CA SER A 131 -21.81 -13.36 -20.87
C SER A 131 -20.86 -14.33 -20.14
N ASP A 132 -20.61 -15.49 -20.73
CA ASP A 132 -19.67 -16.48 -20.15
C ASP A 132 -18.27 -15.87 -19.93
N ALA A 133 -17.86 -14.93 -20.77
CA ALA A 133 -16.60 -14.21 -20.63
C ALA A 133 -16.58 -13.33 -19.37
N VAL A 134 -17.69 -12.71 -19.02
CA VAL A 134 -17.81 -11.88 -17.81
C VAL A 134 -17.82 -12.76 -16.56
N ILE A 135 -18.51 -13.88 -16.59
CA ILE A 135 -18.47 -14.87 -15.50
C ILE A 135 -17.03 -15.33 -15.26
N LEU A 136 -16.30 -15.66 -16.32
CA LEU A 136 -14.91 -16.07 -16.22
C LEU A 136 -14.03 -14.94 -15.65
N LEU A 137 -14.21 -13.71 -16.12
CA LEU A 137 -13.47 -12.54 -15.62
C LEU A 137 -13.74 -12.29 -14.14
N SER A 138 -14.98 -12.38 -13.71
CA SER A 138 -15.40 -12.23 -12.30
C SER A 138 -14.81 -13.34 -11.42
N LEU A 139 -14.76 -14.57 -11.94
CA LEU A 139 -14.11 -15.69 -11.24
C LEU A 139 -12.60 -15.44 -11.08
N ILE A 140 -11.92 -14.96 -12.12
CA ILE A 140 -10.49 -14.60 -12.07
C ILE A 140 -10.26 -13.47 -11.04
N ALA A 141 -11.10 -12.44 -11.08
CA ALA A 141 -11.04 -11.33 -10.13
C ALA A 141 -11.25 -11.81 -8.69
N PHE A 142 -12.19 -12.73 -8.47
CA PHE A 142 -12.42 -13.34 -7.16
C PHE A 142 -11.19 -14.12 -6.68
N VAL A 143 -10.58 -14.94 -7.52
CA VAL A 143 -9.36 -15.69 -7.19
C VAL A 143 -8.22 -14.74 -6.79
N PHE A 144 -7.99 -13.64 -7.53
CA PHE A 144 -7.00 -12.64 -7.18
C PHE A 144 -7.32 -11.91 -5.88
N THR A 145 -8.59 -11.66 -5.60
CA THR A 145 -9.02 -11.05 -4.32
C THR A 145 -8.68 -11.97 -3.15
N VAL A 146 -9.04 -13.25 -3.24
CA VAL A 146 -8.75 -14.24 -2.19
C VAL A 146 -7.24 -14.43 -2.02
N TRP A 147 -6.50 -14.56 -3.12
CA TRP A 147 -5.05 -14.68 -3.06
C TRP A 147 -4.39 -13.43 -2.44
N GLY A 148 -4.79 -12.24 -2.86
CA GLY A 148 -4.30 -10.98 -2.29
C GLY A 148 -4.61 -10.87 -0.79
N PHE A 149 -5.80 -11.27 -0.37
CA PHE A 149 -6.16 -11.31 1.05
C PHE A 149 -5.23 -12.26 1.83
N VAL A 150 -5.05 -13.48 1.36
CA VAL A 150 -4.16 -14.46 2.01
C VAL A 150 -2.72 -13.94 2.07
N GLU A 151 -2.22 -13.39 0.96
CA GLU A 151 -0.84 -12.87 0.84
C GLU A 151 -0.57 -11.71 1.80
N MET A 152 -1.50 -10.77 1.88
CA MET A 152 -1.31 -9.55 2.66
C MET A 152 -1.65 -9.72 4.16
N TYR A 153 -2.71 -10.45 4.46
CA TYR A 153 -3.22 -10.54 5.84
C TYR A 153 -2.82 -11.82 6.59
N CYS A 154 -2.70 -12.95 5.89
CA CYS A 154 -2.52 -14.25 6.55
C CYS A 154 -1.06 -14.68 6.62
N LEU A 155 -0.31 -14.58 5.54
CA LEU A 155 1.04 -15.14 5.45
C LEU A 155 2.06 -14.31 6.24
N LYS A 156 3.12 -14.96 6.74
CA LYS A 156 4.25 -14.28 7.39
C LYS A 156 5.14 -13.61 6.36
N GLY A 157 5.82 -12.52 6.72
CA GLY A 157 6.86 -11.88 5.92
C GLY A 157 8.09 -12.77 5.72
N THR A 158 8.95 -12.37 4.78
CA THR A 158 10.25 -13.01 4.56
C THR A 158 11.16 -12.76 5.76
N LYS A 159 11.83 -13.79 6.25
CA LYS A 159 12.81 -13.68 7.33
C LYS A 159 14.10 -13.04 6.81
N GLY A 160 14.71 -12.21 7.66
CA GLY A 160 15.97 -11.53 7.34
C GLY A 160 15.79 -10.36 6.38
N THR A 161 16.92 -9.80 5.93
CA THR A 161 16.98 -8.67 5.00
C THR A 161 16.58 -9.14 3.60
N ASN A 162 15.74 -8.36 2.91
CA ASN A 162 15.43 -8.53 1.50
C ASN A 162 15.74 -7.25 0.71
N ARG A 163 15.45 -7.23 -0.60
CA ARG A 163 15.71 -6.08 -1.49
C ARG A 163 15.00 -4.78 -1.07
N PHE A 164 14.03 -4.81 -0.16
CA PHE A 164 13.26 -3.65 0.31
C PHE A 164 13.65 -3.20 1.71
N GLY A 165 14.58 -3.90 2.38
CA GLY A 165 15.09 -3.50 3.68
C GLY A 165 15.19 -4.63 4.70
N THR A 166 15.51 -4.23 5.93
CA THR A 166 15.68 -5.12 7.08
C THR A 166 14.37 -5.76 7.52
N ASP A 167 14.46 -6.91 8.19
CA ASP A 167 13.30 -7.59 8.76
C ASP A 167 12.63 -6.73 9.83
N PRO A 168 11.33 -6.39 9.69
CA PRO A 168 10.60 -5.61 10.70
C PRO A 168 10.49 -6.30 12.07
N LEU A 169 10.80 -7.59 12.14
CA LEU A 169 10.78 -8.40 13.38
C LEU A 169 12.19 -8.71 13.88
N ALA A 170 13.24 -8.27 13.18
CA ALA A 170 14.60 -8.41 13.68
C ALA A 170 14.77 -7.68 15.01
N PRO A 171 15.49 -8.27 15.99
CA PRO A 171 15.84 -7.54 17.19
C PRO A 171 16.63 -6.28 16.81
N PRO A 172 16.45 -5.19 17.57
CA PRO A 172 17.21 -3.98 17.31
C PRO A 172 18.71 -4.26 17.41
N ASP A 173 19.46 -3.78 16.43
CA ASP A 173 20.93 -3.88 16.49
C ASP A 173 21.44 -2.93 17.58
N LEU A 174 21.82 -3.49 18.70
CA LEU A 174 22.34 -2.76 19.86
C LEU A 174 23.86 -2.48 19.75
N ARG A 175 24.51 -2.89 18.67
CA ARG A 175 25.93 -2.59 18.46
C ARG A 175 26.14 -1.08 18.34
N PRO A 176 27.26 -0.54 18.86
CA PRO A 176 27.59 0.86 18.65
C PRO A 176 27.62 1.23 17.16
N GLY A 177 27.23 2.46 16.82
CA GLY A 177 27.10 2.89 15.42
C GLY A 177 28.36 2.71 14.57
N TRP A 178 29.56 2.80 15.20
CA TRP A 178 30.84 2.52 14.52
C TRP A 178 31.02 1.05 14.15
N ALA A 179 30.44 0.12 14.91
CA ALA A 179 30.51 -1.31 14.63
C ALA A 179 29.46 -1.74 13.58
N GLN A 180 28.40 -0.97 13.41
CA GLN A 180 27.38 -1.20 12.36
C GLN A 180 27.90 -0.76 10.98
N GLN A 181 28.76 0.26 10.93
CA GLN A 181 29.38 0.74 9.68
C GLN A 181 30.42 -0.21 9.11
N THR A 182 31.12 -0.95 9.96
CA THR A 182 32.22 -1.86 9.54
C THR A 182 31.71 -3.04 8.71
N GLU A 183 30.47 -3.47 8.86
CA GLU A 183 29.87 -4.55 8.06
C GLU A 183 29.53 -4.15 6.62
N LEU A 184 29.39 -2.85 6.35
CA LEU A 184 29.15 -2.31 5.00
C LEU A 184 30.44 -2.10 4.20
N GLU A 185 31.60 -2.14 4.85
CA GLU A 185 32.89 -1.77 4.26
C GLU A 185 33.72 -2.97 3.78
N PHE A 186 33.28 -4.20 4.01
CA PHE A 186 33.86 -5.38 3.41
C PHE A 186 33.41 -5.59 1.94
N VAL A 187 33.62 -4.58 1.12
CA VAL A 187 33.84 -4.80 -0.30
C VAL A 187 35.24 -5.38 -0.38
N PRO A 188 35.45 -6.66 -0.80
CA PRO A 188 36.79 -7.15 -1.01
C PRO A 188 37.42 -6.23 -2.06
N HIS A 189 38.35 -5.38 -1.65
CA HIS A 189 39.20 -4.70 -2.60
C HIS A 189 39.87 -5.84 -3.39
N ARG A 190 39.48 -5.96 -4.66
CA ARG A 190 40.29 -6.73 -5.61
C ARG A 190 41.70 -6.21 -5.41
N ALA A 191 42.56 -7.04 -4.85
CA ALA A 191 43.97 -6.73 -4.77
C ALA A 191 44.40 -6.29 -6.18
N GLY A 192 44.73 -5.04 -6.32
CA GLY A 192 45.34 -4.54 -7.54
C GLY A 192 46.53 -5.41 -7.86
N PRO A 193 46.97 -5.51 -9.12
CA PRO A 193 48.12 -6.31 -9.48
C PRO A 193 49.27 -5.96 -8.53
N SER A 194 49.86 -6.98 -7.90
CA SER A 194 50.97 -6.85 -6.98
C SER A 194 52.01 -5.93 -7.65
N ALA A 195 52.26 -4.76 -7.05
CA ALA A 195 53.36 -3.90 -7.47
C ALA A 195 54.62 -4.72 -7.38
N GLY A 196 55.09 -5.26 -8.49
CA GLY A 196 56.35 -5.95 -8.60
C GLY A 196 57.41 -5.01 -8.05
N ALA A 197 58.02 -5.41 -6.95
CA ALA A 197 59.14 -4.69 -6.37
C ALA A 197 60.29 -4.71 -7.39
N HIS A 198 60.41 -3.65 -8.18
CA HIS A 198 61.59 -3.38 -8.98
C HIS A 198 62.72 -2.94 -8.04
N VAL A 199 63.41 -3.93 -7.47
CA VAL A 199 64.70 -3.68 -6.83
C VAL A 199 65.72 -3.49 -7.96
N LYS A 200 66.12 -2.24 -8.20
CA LYS A 200 67.28 -1.94 -9.03
C LYS A 200 68.53 -2.43 -8.31
N PRO A 201 69.39 -3.29 -8.91
CA PRO A 201 70.67 -3.61 -8.33
C PRO A 201 71.55 -2.35 -8.42
N GLY A 202 72.12 -1.93 -7.28
CA GLY A 202 73.10 -0.86 -7.23
C GLY A 202 74.43 -1.33 -7.88
N HIS A 203 74.93 -0.49 -8.79
CA HIS A 203 76.24 -0.62 -9.33
C HIS A 203 77.27 -0.15 -8.28
N ALA A 204 78.20 -1.03 -7.95
CA ALA A 204 79.43 -0.71 -7.26
C ALA A 204 80.43 -0.01 -8.20
#